data_70d1f374122bc07be2fd0593b8275072
#
_entry.id   70d1f374122bc07be2fd0593b8275072
#
_cell.length_a   1.000
_cell.length_b   1.000
_cell.length_c   1.000
_cell.angle_alpha   90.00
_cell.angle_beta   90.00
_cell.angle_gamma   90.00
#
_symmetry.space_group_name_H-M   'P 1'
#
loop_
_entity.id
_entity.type
_entity.pdbx_description
1 polymer ?
#
loop_
_entity_poly.entity_id
_entity_poly.type
_entity_poly.pdbx_seq_one_letter_code
_entity_poly.pdbx_strand_id
1 'polypeptide(L)'
;MKFTRLVLIAFATVLCAAVHAQEFPGKPVRIVVPYPPGGGVDGMARPIADRLSRLWNQPVVVENKPGASTIIGSDFVAKAAPDGLTLLFTSDSSITSNPHLYPKMPFDPVKDLAPVTQLIDLFQMVVAHPSVPARTLQELVELAKARPGTLNYGSYGSGSQPNLLFEALKAQTGISIAHIPYKGIAPALTAAVAGEVQLTMGGTATSRGYFAAGRLKPLAIARAQRLPALPEVPTLREAGFPDIDPKPWFGLFAPAGTPAAILEKIQKDVYTVITEPEFDKREMTGKGYGPVGSTPSEFAAFIKTDLEYKGRLIKLSGAKAE
;
A
#
# COMPACT_ATOMS: atom_id res chain seq x y z
N MET A 1 -48.24 31.21 -38.87
CA MET A 1 -47.59 31.55 -37.54
C MET A 1 -47.50 30.42 -36.55
N LYS A 2 -48.40 29.46 -36.49
CA LYS A 2 -48.31 28.29 -35.53
C LYS A 2 -47.26 27.25 -35.94
N PHE A 3 -47.08 26.99 -37.25
CA PHE A 3 -46.12 26.03 -37.78
C PHE A 3 -44.67 26.46 -37.60
N THR A 4 -44.37 27.75 -37.74
CA THR A 4 -43.03 28.32 -37.57
C THR A 4 -42.59 28.28 -36.10
N ARG A 5 -43.51 28.41 -35.14
CA ARG A 5 -43.19 28.30 -33.69
C ARG A 5 -42.90 26.86 -33.27
N LEU A 6 -43.54 25.86 -33.89
CA LEU A 6 -43.30 24.44 -33.58
C LEU A 6 -41.91 23.99 -34.08
N VAL A 7 -41.50 24.45 -35.24
CA VAL A 7 -40.16 24.14 -35.80
C VAL A 7 -39.04 24.78 -35.00
N LEU A 8 -39.23 26.02 -34.47
CA LEU A 8 -38.23 26.66 -33.60
C LEU A 8 -38.09 25.96 -32.24
N ILE A 9 -39.17 25.47 -31.67
CA ILE A 9 -39.11 24.72 -30.38
C ILE A 9 -38.44 23.36 -30.59
N ALA A 10 -38.68 22.65 -31.69
CA ALA A 10 -38.03 21.38 -32.01
C ALA A 10 -36.53 21.55 -32.28
N PHE A 11 -36.10 22.72 -32.88
CA PHE A 11 -34.70 23.02 -33.09
C PHE A 11 -33.95 23.40 -31.80
N ALA A 12 -34.64 24.08 -30.87
CA ALA A 12 -34.08 24.42 -29.56
C ALA A 12 -33.89 23.19 -28.64
N THR A 13 -34.77 22.19 -28.74
CA THR A 13 -34.65 20.94 -27.99
C THR A 13 -33.52 20.03 -28.49
N VAL A 14 -33.18 20.07 -29.77
CA VAL A 14 -32.07 19.30 -30.36
C VAL A 14 -30.72 19.95 -30.01
N LEU A 15 -30.65 21.25 -29.83
CA LEU A 15 -29.39 21.94 -29.40
C LEU A 15 -29.03 21.69 -27.92
N CYS A 16 -30.01 21.37 -27.07
CA CYS A 16 -29.72 21.04 -25.65
C CYS A 16 -29.19 19.60 -25.43
N ALA A 17 -29.26 18.73 -26.43
CA ALA A 17 -28.78 17.34 -26.29
C ALA A 17 -27.30 17.13 -26.58
N ALA A 18 -26.58 18.17 -27.06
CA ALA A 18 -25.16 18.10 -27.29
C ALA A 18 -24.35 18.71 -26.11
N VAL A 19 -24.73 18.41 -24.88
CA VAL A 19 -23.78 18.45 -23.78
C VAL A 19 -22.80 17.30 -24.04
N HIS A 20 -21.71 17.61 -24.73
CA HIS A 20 -20.58 16.70 -24.81
C HIS A 20 -20.20 16.37 -23.37
N ALA A 21 -20.46 15.18 -22.93
CA ALA A 21 -19.88 14.68 -21.68
C ALA A 21 -18.37 14.88 -21.84
N GLN A 22 -17.84 15.89 -21.15
CA GLN A 22 -16.43 16.25 -21.24
C GLN A 22 -15.64 15.00 -20.89
N GLU A 23 -14.89 14.48 -21.88
CA GLU A 23 -14.18 13.21 -21.71
C GLU A 23 -13.24 13.36 -20.51
N PHE A 24 -13.41 12.50 -19.51
CA PHE A 24 -12.56 12.53 -18.31
C PHE A 24 -11.19 11.95 -18.64
N PRO A 25 -10.12 12.61 -18.17
CA PRO A 25 -10.05 13.91 -17.53
C PRO A 25 -9.94 15.06 -18.53
N GLY A 26 -10.81 16.07 -18.39
CA GLY A 26 -10.73 17.31 -19.19
C GLY A 26 -9.78 18.36 -18.59
N LYS A 27 -9.11 18.08 -17.46
CA LYS A 27 -8.21 18.97 -16.71
C LYS A 27 -7.07 18.17 -16.07
N PRO A 28 -5.97 18.84 -15.64
CA PRO A 28 -4.89 18.17 -14.92
C PRO A 28 -5.40 17.40 -13.70
N VAL A 29 -4.85 16.19 -13.50
CA VAL A 29 -5.15 15.33 -12.36
C VAL A 29 -4.02 15.40 -11.36
N ARG A 30 -4.36 15.43 -10.08
CA ARG A 30 -3.41 15.41 -8.96
C ARG A 30 -3.49 14.07 -8.24
N ILE A 31 -2.35 13.41 -8.06
CA ILE A 31 -2.21 12.24 -7.21
C ILE A 31 -1.49 12.66 -5.93
N VAL A 32 -2.20 12.71 -4.81
CA VAL A 32 -1.65 13.02 -3.49
C VAL A 32 -1.04 11.74 -2.91
N VAL A 33 0.23 11.85 -2.51
CA VAL A 33 0.98 10.81 -1.82
C VAL A 33 1.25 11.29 -0.39
N PRO A 34 0.65 10.67 0.66
CA PRO A 34 0.77 11.15 2.03
C PRO A 34 2.08 10.71 2.72
N TYR A 35 3.15 10.58 1.94
CA TYR A 35 4.50 10.18 2.36
C TYR A 35 5.55 11.15 1.83
N PRO A 36 6.74 11.22 2.48
CA PRO A 36 7.88 11.93 1.91
C PRO A 36 8.28 11.39 0.53
N PRO A 37 8.86 12.25 -0.34
CA PRO A 37 9.37 11.83 -1.63
C PRO A 37 10.43 10.71 -1.50
N GLY A 38 10.51 9.83 -2.51
CA GLY A 38 11.51 8.77 -2.61
C GLY A 38 11.18 7.47 -1.86
N GLY A 39 10.07 7.42 -1.13
CA GLY A 39 9.56 6.19 -0.50
C GLY A 39 8.90 5.25 -1.51
N GLY A 40 8.51 4.03 -1.06
CA GLY A 40 7.91 3.01 -1.93
C GLY A 40 6.61 3.47 -2.61
N VAL A 41 5.73 4.18 -1.88
CA VAL A 41 4.47 4.73 -2.43
C VAL A 41 4.78 5.80 -3.48
N ASP A 42 5.67 6.76 -3.18
CA ASP A 42 6.07 7.81 -4.10
C ASP A 42 6.76 7.24 -5.36
N GLY A 43 7.66 6.28 -5.16
CA GLY A 43 8.39 5.60 -6.24
C GLY A 43 7.50 4.80 -7.18
N MET A 44 6.30 4.41 -6.74
CA MET A 44 5.29 3.75 -7.57
C MET A 44 4.31 4.76 -8.19
N ALA A 45 3.92 5.80 -7.46
CA ALA A 45 2.98 6.81 -7.95
C ALA A 45 3.52 7.55 -9.19
N ARG A 46 4.82 7.88 -9.22
CA ARG A 46 5.41 8.68 -10.31
C ARG A 46 5.40 7.97 -11.68
N PRO A 47 5.88 6.72 -11.82
CA PRO A 47 5.81 6.03 -13.11
C PRO A 47 4.38 5.78 -13.58
N ILE A 48 3.43 5.55 -12.67
CA ILE A 48 2.00 5.44 -13.00
C ILE A 48 1.46 6.79 -13.50
N ALA A 49 1.75 7.88 -12.79
CA ALA A 49 1.35 9.23 -13.20
C ALA A 49 1.88 9.62 -14.59
N ASP A 50 3.14 9.29 -14.88
CA ASP A 50 3.75 9.52 -16.21
C ASP A 50 2.99 8.76 -17.32
N ARG A 51 2.67 7.48 -17.10
CA ARG A 51 1.91 6.69 -18.06
C ARG A 51 0.47 7.17 -18.23
N LEU A 52 -0.22 7.49 -17.14
CA LEU A 52 -1.58 8.06 -17.19
C LEU A 52 -1.58 9.42 -17.87
N SER A 53 -0.56 10.25 -17.66
CA SER A 53 -0.45 11.56 -18.32
C SER A 53 -0.40 11.42 -19.85
N ARG A 54 0.31 10.44 -20.36
CA ARG A 54 0.36 10.12 -21.80
C ARG A 54 -0.96 9.55 -22.28
N LEU A 55 -1.55 8.62 -21.55
CA LEU A 55 -2.80 7.96 -21.91
C LEU A 55 -3.96 8.97 -21.98
N TRP A 56 -4.03 9.91 -21.04
CA TRP A 56 -5.10 10.88 -20.93
C TRP A 56 -4.85 12.18 -21.73
N ASN A 57 -3.65 12.34 -22.27
CA ASN A 57 -3.21 13.62 -22.88
C ASN A 57 -3.48 14.82 -21.96
N GLN A 58 -3.33 14.61 -20.65
CA GLN A 58 -3.52 15.61 -19.60
C GLN A 58 -2.41 15.44 -18.55
N PRO A 59 -1.92 16.55 -17.96
CA PRO A 59 -0.95 16.44 -16.88
C PRO A 59 -1.49 15.64 -15.69
N VAL A 60 -0.70 14.64 -15.22
CA VAL A 60 -0.94 13.93 -13.96
C VAL A 60 0.23 14.21 -13.04
N VAL A 61 -0.03 14.96 -11.96
CA VAL A 61 1.01 15.48 -11.06
C VAL A 61 0.97 14.76 -9.73
N VAL A 62 2.13 14.25 -9.28
CA VAL A 62 2.29 13.66 -7.94
C VAL A 62 2.66 14.76 -6.94
N GLU A 63 1.83 14.92 -5.91
CA GLU A 63 2.04 15.87 -4.80
C GLU A 63 2.24 15.13 -3.49
N ASN A 64 3.41 15.30 -2.86
CA ASN A 64 3.67 14.70 -1.55
C ASN A 64 3.12 15.60 -0.43
N LYS A 65 2.24 15.04 0.42
CA LYS A 65 1.67 15.69 1.62
C LYS A 65 1.86 14.80 2.85
N PRO A 66 3.09 14.68 3.36
CA PRO A 66 3.37 13.86 4.54
C PRO A 66 2.86 14.53 5.83
N GLY A 67 2.76 13.73 6.89
CA GLY A 67 2.51 14.19 8.25
C GLY A 67 1.41 13.42 8.97
N ALA A 68 1.52 13.41 10.30
CA ALA A 68 0.61 12.73 11.23
C ALA A 68 0.27 11.30 10.76
N SER A 69 1.29 10.48 10.49
CA SER A 69 1.14 9.11 9.99
C SER A 69 0.20 9.00 8.79
N THR A 70 0.37 9.88 7.79
CA THR A 70 -0.41 9.96 6.54
C THR A 70 -1.77 10.65 6.65
N ILE A 71 -2.23 10.99 7.85
CA ILE A 71 -3.55 11.56 8.09
C ILE A 71 -3.72 12.91 7.35
N ILE A 72 -2.69 13.78 7.33
CA ILE A 72 -2.78 15.11 6.69
C ILE A 72 -3.09 15.00 5.19
N GLY A 73 -2.34 14.20 4.45
CA GLY A 73 -2.55 14.04 3.01
C GLY A 73 -3.83 13.29 2.66
N SER A 74 -4.22 12.33 3.48
CA SER A 74 -5.46 11.56 3.29
C SER A 74 -6.70 12.43 3.57
N ASP A 75 -6.69 13.22 4.65
CA ASP A 75 -7.76 14.17 4.97
C ASP A 75 -7.94 15.24 3.88
N PHE A 76 -6.82 15.72 3.33
CA PHE A 76 -6.85 16.66 2.21
C PHE A 76 -7.64 16.11 1.01
N VAL A 77 -7.43 14.83 0.66
CA VAL A 77 -8.17 14.20 -0.45
C VAL A 77 -9.61 13.89 -0.06
N ALA A 78 -9.85 13.40 1.14
CA ALA A 78 -11.20 13.11 1.63
C ALA A 78 -12.14 14.34 1.54
N LYS A 79 -11.58 15.55 1.68
CA LYS A 79 -12.31 16.82 1.60
C LYS A 79 -12.25 17.51 0.23
N ALA A 80 -11.62 16.90 -0.76
CA ALA A 80 -11.54 17.47 -2.11
C ALA A 80 -12.87 17.30 -2.87
N ALA A 81 -13.01 18.01 -3.99
CA ALA A 81 -14.18 17.88 -4.87
C ALA A 81 -14.26 16.44 -5.45
N PRO A 82 -15.46 15.84 -5.49
CA PRO A 82 -15.64 14.47 -5.96
C PRO A 82 -15.74 14.41 -7.50
N ASP A 83 -14.81 15.03 -8.20
CA ASP A 83 -14.76 15.14 -9.66
C ASP A 83 -13.71 14.21 -10.32
N GLY A 84 -12.98 13.43 -9.50
CA GLY A 84 -11.94 12.52 -9.94
C GLY A 84 -10.60 13.19 -10.25
N LEU A 85 -10.47 14.52 -10.13
CA LEU A 85 -9.23 15.24 -10.45
C LEU A 85 -8.23 15.30 -9.29
N THR A 86 -8.65 14.90 -8.09
CA THR A 86 -7.75 14.76 -6.94
C THR A 86 -7.88 13.34 -6.40
N LEU A 87 -6.80 12.58 -6.46
CA LEU A 87 -6.73 11.17 -6.07
C LEU A 87 -5.74 10.99 -4.92
N LEU A 88 -5.96 10.00 -4.08
CA LEU A 88 -5.04 9.57 -3.03
C LEU A 88 -4.38 8.26 -3.44
N PHE A 89 -3.05 8.25 -3.51
CA PHE A 89 -2.28 7.01 -3.65
C PHE A 89 -1.56 6.72 -2.35
N THR A 90 -1.95 5.64 -1.68
CA THR A 90 -1.50 5.36 -0.31
C THR A 90 -1.34 3.86 -0.04
N SER A 91 -0.87 3.51 1.16
CA SER A 91 -0.79 2.11 1.63
C SER A 91 -1.94 1.75 2.58
N ASP A 92 -2.02 0.46 2.87
CA ASP A 92 -2.89 -0.14 3.89
C ASP A 92 -2.85 0.59 5.24
N SER A 93 -1.69 1.12 5.64
CA SER A 93 -1.55 1.82 6.93
C SER A 93 -2.50 3.00 7.05
N SER A 94 -2.67 3.79 5.98
CA SER A 94 -3.55 4.98 5.98
C SER A 94 -5.04 4.63 6.11
N ILE A 95 -5.43 3.47 5.57
CA ILE A 95 -6.84 3.11 5.36
C ILE A 95 -7.33 2.09 6.39
N THR A 96 -6.55 1.05 6.65
CA THR A 96 -7.01 -0.08 7.46
C THR A 96 -6.28 -0.23 8.80
N SER A 97 -5.08 0.37 8.98
CA SER A 97 -4.38 0.36 10.26
C SER A 97 -4.67 1.59 11.12
N ASN A 98 -4.58 2.79 10.55
CA ASN A 98 -4.76 4.05 11.29
C ASN A 98 -6.09 4.17 12.05
N PRO A 99 -7.25 3.70 11.54
CA PRO A 99 -8.49 3.73 12.31
C PRO A 99 -8.44 2.98 13.65
N HIS A 100 -7.56 2.00 13.76
CA HIS A 100 -7.37 1.24 15.01
C HIS A 100 -6.29 1.82 15.93
N LEU A 101 -5.40 2.65 15.40
CA LEU A 101 -4.29 3.27 16.13
C LEU A 101 -4.63 4.66 16.62
N TYR A 102 -5.37 5.43 15.83
CA TYR A 102 -5.71 6.83 16.14
C TYR A 102 -7.20 6.96 16.47
N PRO A 103 -7.56 7.18 17.77
CA PRO A 103 -8.96 7.22 18.19
C PRO A 103 -9.74 8.42 17.64
N LYS A 104 -9.04 9.45 17.17
CA LYS A 104 -9.64 10.65 16.57
C LYS A 104 -8.93 10.97 15.25
N MET A 105 -9.53 10.59 14.15
CA MET A 105 -9.12 11.02 12.81
C MET A 105 -10.06 12.12 12.30
N PRO A 106 -9.57 13.11 11.52
CA PRO A 106 -10.40 14.19 10.98
C PRO A 106 -11.30 13.74 9.82
N PHE A 107 -11.18 12.49 9.37
CA PHE A 107 -11.96 11.84 8.32
C PHE A 107 -12.14 10.34 8.63
N ASP A 108 -13.14 9.72 8.01
CA ASP A 108 -13.38 8.28 8.05
C ASP A 108 -12.93 7.67 6.70
N PRO A 109 -11.86 6.86 6.66
CA PRO A 109 -11.32 6.36 5.39
C PRO A 109 -12.29 5.47 4.60
N VAL A 110 -13.31 4.90 5.25
CA VAL A 110 -14.32 4.06 4.58
C VAL A 110 -15.50 4.88 4.05
N LYS A 111 -15.85 5.99 4.73
CA LYS A 111 -17.00 6.83 4.35
C LYS A 111 -16.61 8.00 3.46
N ASP A 112 -15.43 8.59 3.69
CA ASP A 112 -15.02 9.84 3.07
C ASP A 112 -14.11 9.62 1.85
N LEU A 113 -13.70 8.36 1.59
CA LEU A 113 -12.93 7.96 0.42
C LEU A 113 -13.66 6.88 -0.37
N ALA A 114 -13.67 7.02 -1.70
CA ALA A 114 -14.14 6.01 -2.64
C ALA A 114 -12.96 5.17 -3.14
N PRO A 115 -12.92 3.85 -2.94
CA PRO A 115 -11.88 2.99 -3.48
C PRO A 115 -11.95 2.96 -5.01
N VAL A 116 -10.81 3.15 -5.68
CA VAL A 116 -10.66 3.05 -7.13
C VAL A 116 -10.10 1.68 -7.49
N THR A 117 -8.94 1.33 -6.94
CA THR A 117 -8.32 0.03 -7.19
C THR A 117 -7.28 -0.30 -6.11
N GLN A 118 -7.23 -1.55 -5.69
CA GLN A 118 -6.02 -2.12 -5.09
C GLN A 118 -5.01 -2.30 -6.22
N LEU A 119 -3.93 -1.53 -6.17
CA LEU A 119 -2.94 -1.53 -7.23
C LEU A 119 -2.04 -2.75 -7.18
N ILE A 120 -1.47 -2.98 -5.99
CA ILE A 120 -0.46 -4.01 -5.78
C ILE A 120 -0.57 -4.63 -4.38
N ASP A 121 -0.14 -5.89 -4.32
CA ASP A 121 0.31 -6.54 -3.09
C ASP A 121 1.83 -6.36 -2.95
N LEU A 122 2.29 -6.06 -1.74
CA LEU A 122 3.70 -6.00 -1.45
C LEU A 122 4.17 -7.34 -0.89
N PHE A 123 5.20 -7.89 -1.52
CA PHE A 123 5.84 -9.12 -1.03
C PHE A 123 7.00 -8.74 -0.14
N GLN A 124 6.78 -8.86 1.16
CA GLN A 124 7.79 -8.61 2.19
C GLN A 124 8.22 -9.91 2.86
N MET A 125 9.45 -9.95 3.31
CA MET A 125 10.04 -11.08 4.00
C MET A 125 10.56 -10.65 5.36
N VAL A 126 10.43 -11.52 6.33
CA VAL A 126 11.23 -11.46 7.56
C VAL A 126 12.66 -11.80 7.19
N VAL A 127 13.56 -10.86 7.44
CA VAL A 127 14.99 -11.01 7.13
C VAL A 127 15.82 -10.86 8.39
N ALA A 128 16.91 -11.64 8.45
CA ALA A 128 17.87 -11.60 9.54
C ALA A 128 19.29 -11.29 9.05
N HIS A 129 20.06 -10.60 9.88
CA HIS A 129 21.49 -10.47 9.70
C HIS A 129 22.18 -11.84 9.82
N PRO A 130 23.25 -12.16 9.07
CA PRO A 130 23.93 -13.45 9.11
C PRO A 130 24.41 -13.88 10.49
N SER A 131 24.72 -12.95 11.39
CA SER A 131 25.14 -13.25 12.77
C SER A 131 24.07 -13.93 13.64
N VAL A 132 22.80 -13.86 13.22
CA VAL A 132 21.70 -14.59 13.92
C VAL A 132 21.82 -16.08 13.59
N PRO A 133 22.04 -16.99 14.53
CA PRO A 133 22.18 -18.42 14.26
C PRO A 133 20.82 -19.11 14.13
N ALA A 134 19.94 -18.59 13.27
CA ALA A 134 18.64 -19.14 12.93
C ALA A 134 18.44 -19.12 11.41
N ARG A 135 17.86 -20.17 10.84
CA ARG A 135 17.57 -20.33 9.40
C ARG A 135 16.08 -20.29 9.11
N THR A 136 15.25 -20.48 10.14
CA THR A 136 13.80 -20.44 10.05
C THR A 136 13.22 -19.50 11.10
N LEU A 137 11.95 -19.14 10.95
CA LEU A 137 11.28 -18.30 11.94
C LEU A 137 11.06 -19.03 13.26
N GLN A 138 10.89 -20.36 13.23
CA GLN A 138 10.82 -21.20 14.43
C GLN A 138 12.14 -21.19 15.20
N GLU A 139 13.27 -21.44 14.51
CA GLU A 139 14.60 -21.37 15.12
C GLU A 139 14.90 -19.98 15.71
N LEU A 140 14.41 -18.90 15.06
CA LEU A 140 14.49 -17.55 15.60
C LEU A 140 13.73 -17.42 16.93
N VAL A 141 12.52 -17.96 17.01
CA VAL A 141 11.70 -17.96 18.23
C VAL A 141 12.40 -18.74 19.36
N GLU A 142 12.94 -19.91 19.06
CA GLU A 142 13.69 -20.72 20.04
C GLU A 142 14.94 -19.98 20.54
N LEU A 143 15.71 -19.38 19.63
CA LEU A 143 16.88 -18.54 19.96
C LEU A 143 16.50 -17.38 20.86
N ALA A 144 15.43 -16.65 20.52
CA ALA A 144 14.98 -15.49 21.30
C ALA A 144 14.44 -15.87 22.68
N LYS A 145 13.85 -17.07 22.83
CA LYS A 145 13.49 -17.65 24.13
C LYS A 145 14.71 -18.04 24.96
N ALA A 146 15.71 -18.63 24.34
CA ALA A 146 16.95 -19.05 25.01
C ALA A 146 17.82 -17.84 25.41
N ARG A 147 17.72 -16.71 24.69
CA ARG A 147 18.53 -15.50 24.90
C ARG A 147 17.65 -14.24 24.87
N PRO A 148 16.80 -14.03 25.90
CA PRO A 148 15.88 -12.91 25.91
C PRO A 148 16.61 -11.56 25.88
N GLY A 149 16.10 -10.59 25.11
CA GLY A 149 16.63 -9.24 25.03
C GLY A 149 17.92 -9.08 24.22
N THR A 150 18.46 -10.14 23.61
CA THR A 150 19.71 -10.07 22.82
C THR A 150 19.48 -9.71 21.35
N LEU A 151 18.26 -9.75 20.89
CA LEU A 151 17.89 -9.44 19.50
C LEU A 151 17.08 -8.14 19.44
N ASN A 152 17.32 -7.38 18.37
CA ASN A 152 16.57 -6.17 18.03
C ASN A 152 15.97 -6.30 16.65
N TYR A 153 14.82 -5.65 16.42
CA TYR A 153 14.25 -5.53 15.08
C TYR A 153 14.08 -4.07 14.68
N GLY A 154 14.36 -3.78 13.41
CA GLY A 154 14.13 -2.49 12.79
C GLY A 154 12.74 -2.36 12.18
N SER A 155 12.09 -1.23 12.35
CA SER A 155 10.84 -0.88 11.67
C SER A 155 10.85 0.56 11.17
N TYR A 156 9.79 1.00 10.52
CA TYR A 156 9.58 2.41 10.18
C TYR A 156 8.47 3.07 11.01
N GLY A 157 8.42 2.72 12.30
CA GLY A 157 7.54 3.30 13.30
C GLY A 157 6.46 2.33 13.79
N SER A 158 5.77 2.74 14.84
CA SER A 158 4.64 2.00 15.43
C SER A 158 3.51 1.84 14.42
N GLY A 159 2.88 0.65 14.38
CA GLY A 159 1.83 0.31 13.43
C GLY A 159 2.32 0.03 12.00
N SER A 160 3.63 0.15 11.73
CA SER A 160 4.20 -0.30 10.46
C SER A 160 4.21 -1.82 10.35
N GLN A 161 4.27 -2.36 9.14
CA GLN A 161 4.20 -3.81 8.93
C GLN A 161 5.27 -4.58 9.72
N PRO A 162 6.57 -4.18 9.75
CA PRO A 162 7.54 -4.85 10.61
C PRO A 162 7.16 -4.78 12.10
N ASN A 163 6.69 -3.63 12.57
CA ASN A 163 6.29 -3.48 13.95
C ASN A 163 5.11 -4.41 14.28
N LEU A 164 4.05 -4.40 13.48
CA LEU A 164 2.88 -5.25 13.69
C LEU A 164 3.26 -6.74 13.70
N LEU A 165 4.11 -7.18 12.74
CA LEU A 165 4.55 -8.56 12.66
C LEU A 165 5.35 -8.97 13.90
N PHE A 166 6.39 -8.23 14.25
CA PHE A 166 7.27 -8.62 15.36
C PHE A 166 6.58 -8.48 16.72
N GLU A 167 5.74 -7.46 16.93
CA GLU A 167 4.97 -7.36 18.17
C GLU A 167 3.92 -8.49 18.29
N ALA A 168 3.25 -8.85 17.19
CA ALA A 168 2.36 -10.00 17.17
C ALA A 168 3.12 -11.33 17.42
N LEU A 169 4.32 -11.48 16.84
CA LEU A 169 5.18 -12.62 17.11
C LEU A 169 5.58 -12.70 18.59
N LYS A 170 5.95 -11.56 19.20
CA LYS A 170 6.23 -11.47 20.66
C LYS A 170 5.01 -11.87 21.47
N ALA A 171 3.84 -11.37 21.13
CA ALA A 171 2.60 -11.68 21.85
C ALA A 171 2.22 -13.16 21.77
N GLN A 172 2.39 -13.80 20.60
CA GLN A 172 2.09 -15.22 20.43
C GLN A 172 3.10 -16.16 21.08
N THR A 173 4.38 -15.78 21.12
CA THR A 173 5.46 -16.70 21.48
C THR A 173 6.12 -16.41 22.83
N GLY A 174 5.86 -15.22 23.39
CA GLY A 174 6.48 -14.76 24.65
C GLY A 174 7.95 -14.37 24.51
N ILE A 175 8.48 -14.21 23.30
CA ILE A 175 9.88 -13.79 23.08
C ILE A 175 10.09 -12.32 23.44
N SER A 176 11.33 -11.99 23.87
CA SER A 176 11.76 -10.62 24.15
C SER A 176 12.76 -10.15 23.10
N ILE A 177 12.30 -9.28 22.19
CA ILE A 177 13.11 -8.60 21.18
C ILE A 177 12.80 -7.11 21.23
N ALA A 178 13.81 -6.23 21.12
CA ALA A 178 13.63 -4.78 21.23
C ALA A 178 13.24 -4.17 19.87
N HIS A 179 12.36 -3.16 19.89
CA HIS A 179 11.95 -2.38 18.73
C HIS A 179 12.87 -1.17 18.53
N ILE A 180 13.40 -0.98 17.34
CA ILE A 180 14.20 0.19 16.93
C ILE A 180 13.52 0.85 15.73
N PRO A 181 12.88 2.02 15.90
CA PRO A 181 12.20 2.72 14.81
C PRO A 181 13.20 3.53 13.95
N TYR A 182 12.97 3.51 12.63
CA TYR A 182 13.70 4.28 11.62
C TYR A 182 12.73 5.16 10.80
N LYS A 183 13.26 6.12 10.06
CA LYS A 183 12.46 7.02 9.20
C LYS A 183 12.17 6.40 7.81
N GLY A 184 11.79 5.11 7.76
CA GLY A 184 11.44 4.40 6.54
C GLY A 184 12.06 3.01 6.46
N ILE A 185 11.60 2.22 5.47
CA ILE A 185 12.06 0.83 5.28
C ILE A 185 13.52 0.75 4.80
N ALA A 186 13.97 1.70 3.97
CA ALA A 186 15.34 1.69 3.45
C ALA A 186 16.38 1.85 4.56
N PRO A 187 16.30 2.83 5.47
CA PRO A 187 17.23 2.91 6.60
C PRO A 187 17.12 1.72 7.56
N ALA A 188 15.94 1.16 7.81
CA ALA A 188 15.79 -0.04 8.63
C ALA A 188 16.49 -1.26 7.99
N LEU A 189 16.37 -1.43 6.67
CA LEU A 189 17.05 -2.50 5.93
C LEU A 189 18.58 -2.29 5.94
N THR A 190 19.05 -1.05 5.76
CA THR A 190 20.48 -0.72 5.83
C THR A 190 21.07 -1.03 7.21
N ALA A 191 20.35 -0.70 8.27
CA ALA A 191 20.74 -1.04 9.65
C ALA A 191 20.81 -2.56 9.87
N ALA A 192 19.87 -3.32 9.30
CA ALA A 192 19.90 -4.78 9.35
C ALA A 192 21.10 -5.35 8.56
N VAL A 193 21.42 -4.80 7.41
CA VAL A 193 22.61 -5.18 6.60
C VAL A 193 23.92 -4.84 7.32
N ALA A 194 23.95 -3.77 8.11
CA ALA A 194 25.09 -3.37 8.93
C ALA A 194 25.20 -4.16 10.25
N GLY A 195 24.16 -4.90 10.64
CA GLY A 195 24.10 -5.62 11.91
C GLY A 195 23.75 -4.77 13.13
N GLU A 196 23.37 -3.49 12.92
CA GLU A 196 22.90 -2.60 13.99
C GLU A 196 21.59 -3.11 14.61
N VAL A 197 20.72 -3.68 13.79
CA VAL A 197 19.58 -4.51 14.21
C VAL A 197 19.71 -5.89 13.59
N GLN A 198 19.27 -6.91 14.30
CA GLN A 198 19.39 -8.31 13.86
C GLN A 198 18.30 -8.72 12.91
N LEU A 199 17.14 -8.07 12.96
CA LEU A 199 15.92 -8.44 12.26
C LEU A 199 15.26 -7.22 11.64
N THR A 200 14.58 -7.41 10.51
CA THR A 200 13.63 -6.44 9.94
C THR A 200 12.70 -7.16 8.95
N MET A 201 11.83 -6.41 8.30
CA MET A 201 11.19 -6.86 7.06
C MET A 201 11.83 -6.14 5.87
N GLY A 202 11.96 -6.84 4.75
CA GLY A 202 12.46 -6.28 3.50
C GLY A 202 11.61 -6.72 2.32
N GLY A 203 11.48 -5.84 1.32
CA GLY A 203 10.86 -6.21 0.05
C GLY A 203 11.70 -7.25 -0.69
N THR A 204 11.06 -8.14 -1.43
CA THR A 204 11.73 -9.24 -2.12
C THR A 204 12.80 -8.75 -3.10
N ALA A 205 12.48 -7.73 -3.91
CA ALA A 205 13.45 -7.20 -4.88
C ALA A 205 14.59 -6.44 -4.22
N THR A 206 14.31 -5.61 -3.22
CA THR A 206 15.32 -4.80 -2.52
C THR A 206 16.28 -5.65 -1.69
N SER A 207 15.83 -6.82 -1.23
CA SER A 207 16.64 -7.70 -0.39
C SER A 207 17.42 -8.77 -1.18
N ARG A 208 17.03 -9.04 -2.43
CA ARG A 208 17.62 -10.11 -3.26
C ARG A 208 19.14 -10.00 -3.42
N GLY A 209 19.64 -8.79 -3.66
CA GLY A 209 21.08 -8.55 -3.78
C GLY A 209 21.84 -8.83 -2.47
N TYR A 210 21.23 -8.55 -1.33
CA TYR A 210 21.82 -8.84 -0.02
C TYR A 210 21.81 -10.35 0.29
N PHE A 211 20.81 -11.09 -0.18
CA PHE A 211 20.79 -12.57 -0.06
C PHE A 211 21.90 -13.19 -0.88
N ALA A 212 22.05 -12.80 -2.14
CA ALA A 212 23.12 -13.27 -3.02
C ALA A 212 24.53 -12.95 -2.47
N ALA A 213 24.68 -11.82 -1.81
CA ALA A 213 25.93 -11.40 -1.16
C ALA A 213 26.13 -12.00 0.26
N GLY A 214 25.20 -12.82 0.76
CA GLY A 214 25.25 -13.40 2.09
C GLY A 214 25.14 -12.38 3.23
N ARG A 215 24.66 -11.15 2.96
CA ARG A 215 24.55 -10.06 3.94
C ARG A 215 23.24 -10.02 4.69
N LEU A 216 22.22 -10.69 4.20
CA LEU A 216 20.93 -10.96 4.87
C LEU A 216 20.49 -12.40 4.56
N LYS A 217 19.64 -12.95 5.40
CA LYS A 217 18.97 -14.24 5.18
C LYS A 217 17.46 -14.07 5.30
N PRO A 218 16.66 -14.61 4.36
CA PRO A 218 15.22 -14.67 4.50
C PRO A 218 14.83 -15.78 5.48
N LEU A 219 13.88 -15.53 6.37
CA LEU A 219 13.36 -16.52 7.33
C LEU A 219 11.92 -16.93 6.99
N ALA A 220 11.10 -16.03 6.51
CA ALA A 220 9.73 -16.30 6.07
C ALA A 220 9.23 -15.18 5.16
N ILE A 221 8.27 -15.49 4.31
CA ILE A 221 7.62 -14.51 3.43
C ILE A 221 6.19 -14.22 3.87
N ALA A 222 5.83 -12.94 3.94
CA ALA A 222 4.49 -12.45 4.24
C ALA A 222 3.62 -12.46 2.96
N ARG A 223 3.09 -13.64 2.59
CA ARG A 223 2.14 -13.84 1.50
C ARG A 223 1.51 -15.24 1.58
N ALA A 224 0.45 -15.44 0.79
CA ALA A 224 -0.30 -16.71 0.79
C ALA A 224 0.48 -17.92 0.22
N GLN A 225 1.42 -17.66 -0.72
CA GLN A 225 2.19 -18.70 -1.41
C GLN A 225 3.67 -18.34 -1.46
N ARG A 226 4.55 -19.34 -1.56
CA ARG A 226 6.00 -19.12 -1.75
C ARG A 226 6.27 -18.37 -3.06
N LEU A 227 7.38 -17.66 -3.11
CA LEU A 227 7.85 -17.06 -4.36
C LEU A 227 8.54 -18.11 -5.23
N PRO A 228 8.22 -18.20 -6.54
CA PRO A 228 8.94 -19.08 -7.45
C PRO A 228 10.46 -18.81 -7.50
N ALA A 229 10.89 -17.58 -7.26
CA ALA A 229 12.29 -17.18 -7.23
C ALA A 229 13.02 -17.53 -5.91
N LEU A 230 12.30 -17.91 -4.86
CA LEU A 230 12.80 -18.28 -3.54
C LEU A 230 11.96 -19.44 -2.96
N PRO A 231 11.94 -20.60 -3.64
CA PRO A 231 11.05 -21.69 -3.29
C PRO A 231 11.37 -22.34 -1.93
N GLU A 232 12.60 -22.12 -1.44
CA GLU A 232 13.06 -22.60 -0.13
C GLU A 232 12.54 -21.76 1.04
N VAL A 233 12.11 -20.52 0.79
CA VAL A 233 11.63 -19.61 1.85
C VAL A 233 10.16 -19.90 2.15
N PRO A 234 9.81 -20.36 3.37
CA PRO A 234 8.43 -20.66 3.71
C PRO A 234 7.59 -19.38 3.85
N THR A 235 6.28 -19.50 3.66
CA THR A 235 5.33 -18.46 4.05
C THR A 235 5.21 -18.37 5.57
N LEU A 236 4.72 -17.25 6.11
CA LEU A 236 4.42 -17.13 7.55
C LEU A 236 3.46 -18.23 8.02
N ARG A 237 2.48 -18.61 7.19
CA ARG A 237 1.56 -19.73 7.47
C ARG A 237 2.29 -21.05 7.57
N GLU A 238 3.15 -21.39 6.62
CA GLU A 238 3.96 -22.63 6.65
C GLU A 238 4.95 -22.65 7.80
N ALA A 239 5.41 -21.46 8.21
CA ALA A 239 6.26 -21.27 9.40
C ALA A 239 5.46 -21.34 10.72
N GLY A 240 4.16 -21.66 10.70
CA GLY A 240 3.34 -21.80 11.91
C GLY A 240 2.74 -20.51 12.45
N PHE A 241 2.81 -19.40 11.71
CA PHE A 241 2.37 -18.08 12.14
C PHE A 241 1.37 -17.45 11.14
N PRO A 242 0.19 -18.06 10.89
CA PRO A 242 -0.76 -17.57 9.90
C PRO A 242 -1.40 -16.23 10.24
N ASP A 243 -1.45 -15.87 11.53
CA ASP A 243 -2.22 -14.72 12.02
C ASP A 243 -1.38 -13.44 12.19
N ILE A 244 -0.06 -13.49 11.94
CA ILE A 244 0.83 -12.34 12.08
C ILE A 244 1.21 -11.69 10.73
N ASP A 245 0.65 -12.16 9.62
CA ASP A 245 0.94 -11.61 8.29
C ASP A 245 0.33 -10.20 8.14
N PRO A 246 1.12 -9.12 7.99
CA PRO A 246 0.57 -7.78 7.91
C PRO A 246 -0.12 -7.47 6.58
N LYS A 247 0.00 -8.32 5.54
CA LYS A 247 -0.63 -8.19 4.21
C LYS A 247 -0.56 -6.77 3.66
N PRO A 248 0.64 -6.24 3.41
CA PRO A 248 0.76 -4.86 2.95
C PRO A 248 0.33 -4.72 1.48
N TRP A 249 -0.35 -3.60 1.18
CA TRP A 249 -0.81 -3.27 -0.17
C TRP A 249 -0.74 -1.77 -0.43
N PHE A 250 -0.76 -1.36 -1.73
CA PHE A 250 -1.00 0.02 -2.15
C PHE A 250 -2.30 0.12 -2.93
N GLY A 251 -3.00 1.22 -2.75
CA GLY A 251 -4.26 1.48 -3.42
C GLY A 251 -4.45 2.93 -3.84
N LEU A 252 -5.34 3.10 -4.80
CA LEU A 252 -5.78 4.39 -5.30
C LEU A 252 -7.22 4.66 -4.84
N PHE A 253 -7.46 5.89 -4.39
CA PHE A 253 -8.75 6.34 -3.88
C PHE A 253 -9.11 7.69 -4.49
N ALA A 254 -10.40 7.98 -4.53
CA ALA A 254 -10.96 9.29 -4.84
C ALA A 254 -11.77 9.81 -3.64
N PRO A 255 -12.17 11.09 -3.59
CA PRO A 255 -13.16 11.56 -2.61
C PRO A 255 -14.47 10.79 -2.71
N ALA A 256 -15.13 10.57 -1.57
CA ALA A 256 -16.48 9.99 -1.56
C ALA A 256 -17.44 10.83 -2.42
N GLY A 257 -18.38 10.16 -3.10
CA GLY A 257 -19.30 10.83 -4.03
C GLY A 257 -18.75 11.03 -5.44
N THR A 258 -17.51 10.64 -5.74
CA THR A 258 -17.00 10.61 -7.12
C THR A 258 -17.87 9.67 -7.96
N PRO A 259 -18.36 10.10 -9.15
CA PRO A 259 -19.23 9.29 -9.99
C PRO A 259 -18.62 7.93 -10.35
N ALA A 260 -19.44 6.87 -10.31
CA ALA A 260 -18.98 5.50 -10.57
C ALA A 260 -18.29 5.37 -11.93
N ALA A 261 -18.82 6.00 -12.98
CA ALA A 261 -18.21 5.97 -14.31
C ALA A 261 -16.80 6.55 -14.34
N ILE A 262 -16.51 7.56 -13.50
CA ILE A 262 -15.17 8.13 -13.36
C ILE A 262 -14.25 7.14 -12.63
N LEU A 263 -14.71 6.53 -11.54
CA LEU A 263 -13.94 5.52 -10.79
C LEU A 263 -13.58 4.34 -11.69
N GLU A 264 -14.54 3.81 -12.45
CA GLU A 264 -14.34 2.70 -13.37
C GLU A 264 -13.37 3.05 -14.50
N LYS A 265 -13.47 4.27 -15.07
CA LYS A 265 -12.53 4.73 -16.09
C LYS A 265 -11.11 4.82 -15.53
N ILE A 266 -10.93 5.44 -14.37
CA ILE A 266 -9.60 5.55 -13.73
C ILE A 266 -9.05 4.15 -13.46
N GLN A 267 -9.86 3.25 -12.89
CA GLN A 267 -9.47 1.87 -12.61
C GLN A 267 -9.01 1.15 -13.87
N LYS A 268 -9.80 1.20 -14.95
CA LYS A 268 -9.47 0.54 -16.23
C LYS A 268 -8.18 1.06 -16.82
N ASP A 269 -7.96 2.37 -16.78
CA ASP A 269 -6.76 3.00 -17.33
C ASP A 269 -5.52 2.65 -16.48
N VAL A 270 -5.66 2.66 -15.15
CA VAL A 270 -4.61 2.20 -14.23
C VAL A 270 -4.30 0.72 -14.45
N TYR A 271 -5.32 -0.13 -14.59
CA TYR A 271 -5.14 -1.56 -14.89
C TYR A 271 -4.35 -1.77 -16.19
N THR A 272 -4.70 -1.02 -17.23
CA THR A 272 -3.97 -1.05 -18.52
C THR A 272 -2.50 -0.71 -18.34
N VAL A 273 -2.19 0.31 -17.54
CA VAL A 273 -0.81 0.75 -17.26
C VAL A 273 -0.03 -0.33 -16.49
N ILE A 274 -0.60 -0.85 -15.39
CA ILE A 274 0.12 -1.78 -14.52
C ILE A 274 0.29 -3.18 -15.10
N THR A 275 -0.52 -3.54 -16.10
CA THR A 275 -0.45 -4.82 -16.82
C THR A 275 0.28 -4.74 -18.17
N GLU A 276 0.74 -3.54 -18.58
CA GLU A 276 1.63 -3.41 -19.74
C GLU A 276 2.92 -4.20 -19.49
N PRO A 277 3.33 -5.14 -20.39
CA PRO A 277 4.41 -6.08 -20.10
C PRO A 277 5.73 -5.43 -19.68
N GLU A 278 6.12 -4.33 -20.32
CA GLU A 278 7.35 -3.62 -19.97
C GLU A 278 7.24 -2.86 -18.66
N PHE A 279 6.06 -2.28 -18.38
CA PHE A 279 5.80 -1.61 -17.12
C PHE A 279 5.79 -2.62 -15.97
N ASP A 280 5.07 -3.73 -16.11
CA ASP A 280 5.04 -4.80 -15.12
C ASP A 280 6.44 -5.31 -14.81
N LYS A 281 7.21 -5.68 -15.84
CA LYS A 281 8.57 -6.20 -15.65
C LYS A 281 9.50 -5.21 -14.95
N ARG A 282 9.40 -3.91 -15.26
CA ARG A 282 10.30 -2.89 -14.73
C ARG A 282 9.87 -2.34 -13.40
N GLU A 283 8.57 -2.05 -13.24
CA GLU A 283 8.05 -1.28 -12.11
C GLU A 283 7.31 -2.15 -11.09
N MET A 284 6.80 -3.32 -11.49
CA MET A 284 6.02 -4.21 -10.65
C MET A 284 6.81 -5.46 -10.25
N THR A 285 6.73 -6.52 -11.04
CA THR A 285 7.34 -7.82 -10.71
C THR A 285 8.85 -7.74 -10.56
N GLY A 286 9.53 -6.89 -11.36
CA GLY A 286 10.96 -6.63 -11.22
C GLY A 286 11.35 -5.97 -9.89
N LYS A 287 10.42 -5.24 -9.26
CA LYS A 287 10.58 -4.65 -7.92
C LYS A 287 9.97 -5.51 -6.81
N GLY A 288 9.49 -6.71 -7.11
CA GLY A 288 8.91 -7.63 -6.13
C GLY A 288 7.50 -7.24 -5.68
N TYR A 289 6.74 -6.55 -6.52
CA TYR A 289 5.35 -6.24 -6.31
C TYR A 289 4.46 -7.21 -7.10
N GLY A 290 3.29 -7.54 -6.55
CA GLY A 290 2.25 -8.30 -7.25
C GLY A 290 1.19 -7.35 -7.81
N PRO A 291 1.10 -7.16 -9.14
CA PRO A 291 0.02 -6.36 -9.70
C PRO A 291 -1.33 -7.01 -9.42
N VAL A 292 -2.29 -6.21 -8.95
CA VAL A 292 -3.67 -6.64 -8.64
C VAL A 292 -4.65 -5.96 -9.60
N GLY A 293 -4.77 -4.63 -9.55
CA GLY A 293 -5.64 -3.87 -10.43
C GLY A 293 -7.13 -4.19 -10.26
N SER A 294 -7.57 -4.44 -9.03
CA SER A 294 -8.95 -4.81 -8.71
C SER A 294 -9.96 -3.76 -9.18
N THR A 295 -11.19 -4.18 -9.40
CA THR A 295 -12.33 -3.26 -9.60
C THR A 295 -12.64 -2.47 -8.31
N PRO A 296 -13.33 -1.33 -8.39
CA PRO A 296 -13.73 -0.55 -7.21
C PRO A 296 -14.54 -1.39 -6.20
N SER A 297 -15.45 -2.24 -6.68
CA SER A 297 -16.28 -3.10 -5.83
C SER A 297 -15.48 -4.20 -5.12
N GLU A 298 -14.55 -4.86 -5.82
CA GLU A 298 -13.66 -5.85 -5.23
C GLU A 298 -12.75 -5.20 -4.18
N PHE A 299 -12.23 -4.00 -4.47
CA PHE A 299 -11.38 -3.29 -3.53
C PHE A 299 -12.16 -2.85 -2.28
N ALA A 300 -13.40 -2.36 -2.43
CA ALA A 300 -14.26 -2.04 -1.30
C ALA A 300 -14.52 -3.26 -0.39
N ALA A 301 -14.80 -4.42 -0.99
CA ALA A 301 -14.99 -5.66 -0.26
C ALA A 301 -13.70 -6.11 0.46
N PHE A 302 -12.56 -5.99 -0.22
CA PHE A 302 -11.26 -6.29 0.36
C PHE A 302 -10.92 -5.39 1.56
N ILE A 303 -11.11 -4.06 1.44
CA ILE A 303 -10.87 -3.09 2.52
C ILE A 303 -11.66 -3.45 3.77
N LYS A 304 -12.93 -3.86 3.62
CA LYS A 304 -13.75 -4.26 4.76
C LYS A 304 -13.15 -5.45 5.51
N THR A 305 -12.70 -6.46 4.79
CA THR A 305 -12.07 -7.66 5.37
C THR A 305 -10.70 -7.33 5.98
N ASP A 306 -9.91 -6.49 5.30
CA ASP A 306 -8.59 -6.09 5.77
C ASP A 306 -8.67 -5.20 7.01
N LEU A 307 -9.68 -4.31 7.10
CA LEU A 307 -9.92 -3.48 8.29
C LEU A 307 -10.15 -4.35 9.54
N GLU A 308 -11.00 -5.38 9.42
CA GLU A 308 -11.24 -6.33 10.51
C GLU A 308 -9.97 -7.12 10.87
N TYR A 309 -9.23 -7.54 9.86
CA TYR A 309 -7.98 -8.26 10.04
C TYR A 309 -6.92 -7.41 10.74
N LYS A 310 -6.70 -6.17 10.28
CA LYS A 310 -5.77 -5.20 10.90
C LYS A 310 -6.17 -4.88 12.34
N GLY A 311 -7.46 -4.74 12.62
CA GLY A 311 -7.95 -4.55 13.99
C GLY A 311 -7.55 -5.70 14.93
N ARG A 312 -7.69 -6.95 14.47
CA ARG A 312 -7.22 -8.13 15.24
C ARG A 312 -5.70 -8.14 15.42
N LEU A 313 -4.96 -7.86 14.34
CA LEU A 313 -3.50 -7.85 14.35
C LEU A 313 -2.95 -6.75 15.27
N ILE A 314 -3.51 -5.54 15.23
CA ILE A 314 -3.13 -4.41 16.08
C ILE A 314 -3.43 -4.73 17.55
N LYS A 315 -4.59 -5.32 17.81
CA LYS A 315 -4.95 -5.76 19.18
C LYS A 315 -3.98 -6.84 19.67
N LEU A 316 -3.63 -7.81 18.82
CA LEU A 316 -2.67 -8.87 19.15
C LEU A 316 -1.27 -8.30 19.42
N SER A 317 -0.82 -7.38 18.57
CA SER A 317 0.51 -6.77 18.69
C SER A 317 0.62 -5.79 19.88
N GLY A 318 -0.51 -5.28 20.41
CA GLY A 318 -0.51 -4.23 21.41
C GLY A 318 0.05 -2.89 20.88
N ALA A 319 0.18 -2.73 19.56
CA ALA A 319 0.70 -1.50 18.94
C ALA A 319 -0.19 -0.30 19.28
N LYS A 320 0.45 0.84 19.55
CA LYS A 320 -0.20 2.11 19.85
C LYS A 320 0.35 3.18 18.93
N ALA A 321 -0.44 4.22 18.66
CA ALA A 321 0.04 5.44 18.00
C ALA A 321 1.18 6.08 18.82
N GLU A 322 2.18 6.61 18.12
CA GLU A 322 3.24 7.45 18.71
C GLU A 322 2.79 8.89 18.82
#